data_307d863509b64851b3d3826183309038
#
_entry.id   307d863509b64851b3d3826183309038
#
_cell.length_a   1.000
_cell.length_b   1.000
_cell.length_c   1.000
_cell.angle_alpha   90.00
_cell.angle_beta   90.00
_cell.angle_gamma   90.00
#
_symmetry.space_group_name_H-M   'P 1'
#
loop_
_entity.id
_entity.type
_entity.pdbx_description
1 polymer ?
#
loop_
_entity_poly.entity_id
_entity_poly.type
_entity_poly.pdbx_seq_one_letter_code
_entity_poly.pdbx_strand_id
1 'polypeptide(L)'
;MAIQGRTSWRRWQEAIATVLALAILAASVAAGKQQDTTSKVVKGSATVVSGIATSAEETAAPASLLNVTALCSSTPYPGACRTAMSSSASRSAKDPFAASVQFAMGRAASARALARNLSSASSGRRRGALPPSAMEDCAELLDISHVQLGDALAAGSAHDATTWLSAALTNQGSCGDSLAAVPATTGREGVRRRVGALAEYIGTALALHAKFKGGSGTTPTAPPSAASTPSSSPPNRRFPSWVSDHDRKLLESTVGGLTPDAVVALDGSGTHGSIGEAITAVTAALPPVGSSEAAVRVGRKVIYVKAGRYEESVRISSKQRDVMLMGDGKGKTVIVGHRSVADGYTTYDSATVAAMGSGFIAKGMTIINDAGPSKGQAVALRVGGDLSVVYQCNIEAYQDTLYVHSNRQFYSEDSISGTVDFIFGNSAVVIQNCDIRPRKPNTGQKDTITAQGRTDPNQNTGISIHKCRITSTSDIGDTKVYLGRPWKKYSRTVVMESYLDRSITPAGWLEWSGQFALSTLYYGEYDNTGPGAVTSGRVKWSGVHTSLSTADATRFTVRNFILGDSWLGNTGVSYTSGL
;
A
#
# COMPACT_ATOMS: atom_id res chain seq x y z
N MET A 1 5.97 46.18 21.34
CA MET A 1 4.88 45.71 20.43
C MET A 1 4.52 44.25 20.76
N ALA A 2 3.85 44.01 21.88
CA ALA A 2 3.52 42.65 22.35
C ALA A 2 2.20 42.60 23.14
N ILE A 3 1.11 43.20 22.65
CA ILE A 3 -0.21 43.20 23.30
C ILE A 3 -1.39 42.91 22.33
N GLN A 4 -1.20 42.65 21.06
CA GLN A 4 -2.33 42.41 20.12
C GLN A 4 -2.59 40.95 19.78
N GLY A 5 -1.84 39.98 20.28
CA GLY A 5 -1.99 38.56 19.93
C GLY A 5 -2.96 37.75 20.81
N ARG A 6 -3.39 38.24 21.98
CA ARG A 6 -4.19 37.42 22.93
C ARG A 6 -5.71 37.53 22.80
N THR A 7 -6.23 38.50 22.08
CA THR A 7 -7.68 38.71 21.93
C THR A 7 -8.31 37.91 20.79
N SER A 8 -7.52 37.51 19.81
CA SER A 8 -8.00 36.70 18.65
C SER A 8 -8.29 35.23 19.04
N TRP A 9 -7.46 34.64 19.90
CA TRP A 9 -7.57 33.22 20.27
C TRP A 9 -8.79 32.92 21.17
N ARG A 10 -9.16 33.82 22.07
CA ARG A 10 -10.36 33.66 22.92
C ARG A 10 -11.66 33.72 22.10
N ARG A 11 -11.75 34.58 21.11
CA ARG A 11 -12.94 34.68 20.23
C ARG A 11 -13.14 33.40 19.40
N TRP A 12 -12.09 32.71 19.02
CA TRP A 12 -12.20 31.43 18.32
C TRP A 12 -12.68 30.27 19.22
N GLN A 13 -12.28 30.25 20.48
CA GLN A 13 -12.75 29.24 21.42
C GLN A 13 -14.21 29.41 21.82
N GLU A 14 -14.67 30.65 21.95
CA GLU A 14 -16.09 30.95 22.22
C GLU A 14 -17.00 30.63 21.02
N ALA A 15 -16.54 30.86 19.79
CA ALA A 15 -17.28 30.49 18.58
C ALA A 15 -17.43 28.97 18.43
N ILE A 16 -16.41 28.18 18.74
CA ILE A 16 -16.45 26.71 18.69
C ILE A 16 -17.37 26.14 19.78
N ALA A 17 -17.37 26.72 20.99
CA ALA A 17 -18.26 26.29 22.07
C ALA A 17 -19.74 26.56 21.74
N THR A 18 -20.04 27.65 21.06
CA THR A 18 -21.41 28.02 20.67
C THR A 18 -21.97 27.11 19.56
N VAL A 19 -21.13 26.71 18.60
CA VAL A 19 -21.50 25.79 17.54
C VAL A 19 -21.75 24.36 18.06
N LEU A 20 -20.94 23.91 19.04
CA LEU A 20 -21.15 22.62 19.69
C LEU A 20 -22.42 22.58 20.54
N ALA A 21 -22.79 23.67 21.24
CA ALA A 21 -24.02 23.75 22.01
C ALA A 21 -25.28 23.71 21.12
N LEU A 22 -25.25 24.36 19.96
CA LEU A 22 -26.35 24.34 19.01
C LEU A 22 -26.54 22.97 18.32
N ALA A 23 -25.46 22.22 18.10
CA ALA A 23 -25.51 20.87 17.55
C ALA A 23 -26.13 19.86 18.53
N ILE A 24 -25.92 20.02 19.84
CA ILE A 24 -26.49 19.17 20.88
C ILE A 24 -27.99 19.44 21.05
N LEU A 25 -28.44 20.69 20.92
CA LEU A 25 -29.87 21.03 20.97
C LEU A 25 -30.66 20.52 19.75
N ALA A 26 -30.05 20.50 18.58
CA ALA A 26 -30.67 19.96 17.35
C ALA A 26 -30.85 18.43 17.41
N ALA A 27 -29.96 17.72 18.07
CA ALA A 27 -30.05 16.27 18.24
C ALA A 27 -31.17 15.85 19.24
N SER A 28 -31.49 16.69 20.19
CA SER A 28 -32.54 16.42 21.20
C SER A 28 -33.97 16.60 20.67
N VAL A 29 -34.16 17.39 19.62
CA VAL A 29 -35.47 17.64 19.01
C VAL A 29 -35.84 16.54 17.98
N ALA A 30 -34.89 15.81 17.44
CA ALA A 30 -35.11 14.74 16.48
C ALA A 30 -35.51 13.39 17.12
N ALA A 31 -35.37 13.23 18.45
CA ALA A 31 -35.67 11.98 19.17
C ALA A 31 -37.09 11.88 19.72
N GLY A 32 -37.96 12.84 19.47
CA GLY A 32 -39.26 13.01 20.11
C GLY A 32 -40.49 12.77 19.24
N LYS A 33 -40.45 12.03 18.14
CA LYS A 33 -41.67 11.67 17.38
C LYS A 33 -41.57 10.30 16.74
N GLN A 34 -41.94 9.25 17.48
CA GLN A 34 -42.50 8.02 16.92
C GLN A 34 -43.23 7.26 18.03
N GLN A 35 -44.55 7.48 18.12
CA GLN A 35 -45.48 6.63 18.87
C GLN A 35 -46.54 6.10 17.94
N ASP A 36 -46.72 4.78 18.07
CA ASP A 36 -47.96 3.99 17.94
C ASP A 36 -48.75 3.95 16.64
N THR A 37 -48.82 2.74 16.07
CA THR A 37 -50.10 2.15 15.66
C THR A 37 -50.07 0.64 15.87
N THR A 38 -50.91 0.20 16.78
CA THR A 38 -51.25 -1.18 17.15
C THR A 38 -52.27 -1.81 16.20
N SER A 39 -52.17 -3.15 16.04
CA SER A 39 -53.25 -4.13 16.01
C SER A 39 -53.97 -4.46 14.69
N LYS A 40 -53.92 -5.70 14.24
CA LYS A 40 -55.01 -6.68 14.46
C LYS A 40 -54.67 -8.09 14.01
N VAL A 41 -54.82 -9.00 14.94
CA VAL A 41 -54.83 -10.46 14.77
C VAL A 41 -56.10 -10.90 14.09
N VAL A 42 -56.03 -11.79 13.09
CA VAL A 42 -57.16 -12.64 12.67
C VAL A 42 -56.70 -14.10 12.71
N LYS A 43 -57.38 -14.85 13.57
CA LYS A 43 -57.32 -16.33 13.67
C LYS A 43 -58.14 -16.93 12.53
N GLY A 44 -57.62 -17.97 11.89
CA GLY A 44 -58.36 -18.85 10.99
C GLY A 44 -57.88 -20.30 11.18
N SER A 45 -58.83 -21.16 11.51
CA SER A 45 -58.71 -22.51 12.00
C SER A 45 -58.21 -23.54 11.00
N ALA A 46 -57.63 -24.59 11.53
CA ALA A 46 -57.17 -25.81 10.91
C ALA A 46 -58.28 -26.68 10.33
N THR A 47 -57.96 -27.41 9.27
CA THR A 47 -58.66 -28.68 8.96
C THR A 47 -57.58 -29.72 8.56
N VAL A 48 -57.61 -30.83 9.30
CA VAL A 48 -56.81 -32.00 9.11
C VAL A 48 -57.44 -32.85 8.02
N VAL A 49 -56.68 -33.33 7.04
CA VAL A 49 -57.02 -34.55 6.27
C VAL A 49 -55.77 -35.43 6.22
N SER A 50 -56.02 -36.64 6.70
CA SER A 50 -55.12 -37.78 6.81
C SER A 50 -55.05 -38.55 5.49
N GLY A 51 -53.86 -39.07 5.16
CA GLY A 51 -53.79 -40.37 4.48
C GLY A 51 -52.90 -40.43 3.22
N ILE A 52 -51.94 -41.26 3.33
CA ILE A 52 -51.43 -42.31 2.43
C ILE A 52 -49.91 -42.18 2.18
N ALA A 53 -49.22 -43.19 2.71
CA ALA A 53 -47.78 -43.42 2.50
C ALA A 53 -47.52 -44.02 1.11
N THR A 54 -46.49 -43.52 0.44
CA THR A 54 -45.76 -44.27 -0.59
C THR A 54 -44.27 -43.90 -0.57
N SER A 55 -43.45 -44.94 -0.48
CA SER A 55 -42.07 -45.17 -0.90
C SER A 55 -41.06 -44.04 -0.81
N ALA A 56 -40.01 -44.32 -0.04
CA ALA A 56 -38.77 -43.59 0.11
C ALA A 56 -38.07 -43.41 -1.25
N GLU A 57 -37.94 -42.20 -1.69
CA GLU A 57 -36.90 -41.74 -2.59
C GLU A 57 -35.94 -40.91 -1.73
N GLU A 58 -34.68 -41.35 -1.67
CA GLU A 58 -33.59 -40.75 -0.93
C GLU A 58 -33.24 -39.40 -1.58
N THR A 59 -33.98 -38.35 -1.20
CA THR A 59 -33.68 -37.00 -1.61
C THR A 59 -32.48 -36.53 -0.81
N ALA A 60 -31.36 -36.33 -1.51
CA ALA A 60 -30.18 -35.63 -1.01
C ALA A 60 -30.59 -34.38 -0.20
N ALA A 61 -30.12 -34.32 1.05
CA ALA A 61 -30.38 -33.20 1.96
C ALA A 61 -30.06 -31.87 1.27
N PRO A 62 -30.94 -30.85 1.38
CA PRO A 62 -30.66 -29.54 0.80
C PRO A 62 -29.40 -28.99 1.46
N ALA A 63 -28.42 -28.55 0.63
CA ALA A 63 -27.20 -27.90 1.07
C ALA A 63 -27.56 -26.87 2.15
N SER A 64 -26.99 -27.00 3.35
CA SER A 64 -27.30 -26.20 4.53
C SER A 64 -27.24 -24.73 4.14
N LEU A 65 -28.38 -24.02 4.24
CA LEU A 65 -28.45 -22.57 4.05
C LEU A 65 -27.43 -21.91 4.97
N LEU A 66 -26.41 -21.31 4.38
CA LEU A 66 -25.35 -20.60 5.11
C LEU A 66 -26.01 -19.59 6.06
N ASN A 67 -25.80 -19.73 7.35
CA ASN A 67 -26.30 -18.78 8.32
C ASN A 67 -25.53 -17.45 8.17
N VAL A 68 -26.05 -16.56 7.33
CA VAL A 68 -25.43 -15.25 7.00
C VAL A 68 -25.19 -14.42 8.27
N THR A 69 -26.06 -14.50 9.27
CA THR A 69 -25.88 -13.77 10.52
C THR A 69 -24.66 -14.27 11.28
N ALA A 70 -24.52 -15.59 11.46
CA ALA A 70 -23.35 -16.18 12.12
C ALA A 70 -22.06 -15.99 11.31
N LEU A 71 -22.14 -16.02 9.98
CA LEU A 71 -20.99 -15.76 9.11
C LEU A 71 -20.48 -14.33 9.30
N CYS A 72 -21.38 -13.36 9.23
CA CYS A 72 -21.04 -11.94 9.23
C CYS A 72 -20.69 -11.38 10.62
N SER A 73 -21.19 -11.97 11.71
CA SER A 73 -20.84 -11.55 13.07
C SER A 73 -19.34 -11.70 13.40
N SER A 74 -18.66 -12.59 12.70
CA SER A 74 -17.20 -12.83 12.87
C SER A 74 -16.32 -11.93 12.00
N THR A 75 -16.90 -11.03 11.20
CA THR A 75 -16.13 -10.09 10.36
C THR A 75 -16.02 -8.71 11.03
N PRO A 76 -14.98 -7.91 10.75
CA PRO A 76 -14.85 -6.55 11.27
C PRO A 76 -16.00 -5.61 10.83
N TYR A 77 -16.72 -5.99 9.74
CA TYR A 77 -17.77 -5.16 9.13
C TYR A 77 -19.10 -5.94 8.97
N PRO A 78 -19.80 -6.29 10.09
CA PRO A 78 -21.00 -7.16 10.03
C PRO A 78 -22.13 -6.60 9.16
N GLY A 79 -22.30 -5.27 9.13
CA GLY A 79 -23.31 -4.59 8.31
C GLY A 79 -23.02 -4.71 6.82
N ALA A 80 -21.80 -4.40 6.40
CA ALA A 80 -21.34 -4.53 5.02
C ALA A 80 -21.40 -5.99 4.55
N CYS A 81 -20.98 -6.94 5.40
CA CYS A 81 -21.07 -8.37 5.12
C CYS A 81 -22.53 -8.81 4.84
N ARG A 82 -23.48 -8.48 5.72
CA ARG A 82 -24.89 -8.81 5.50
C ARG A 82 -25.40 -8.20 4.19
N THR A 83 -25.06 -6.96 3.90
CA THR A 83 -25.46 -6.28 2.65
C THR A 83 -24.91 -7.02 1.43
N ALA A 84 -23.64 -7.39 1.44
CA ALA A 84 -23.02 -8.15 0.35
C ALA A 84 -23.68 -9.53 0.18
N MET A 85 -23.89 -10.28 1.25
CA MET A 85 -24.47 -11.63 1.22
C MET A 85 -25.97 -11.66 0.86
N SER A 86 -26.71 -10.58 1.09
CA SER A 86 -28.15 -10.48 0.75
C SER A 86 -28.39 -10.08 -0.70
N SER A 87 -27.34 -9.74 -1.47
CA SER A 87 -27.50 -9.34 -2.87
C SER A 87 -27.98 -10.51 -3.75
N SER A 88 -28.65 -10.20 -4.87
CA SER A 88 -29.14 -11.21 -5.80
C SER A 88 -28.01 -12.08 -6.38
N ALA A 89 -26.87 -11.47 -6.67
CA ALA A 89 -25.68 -12.17 -7.16
C ALA A 89 -25.11 -13.15 -6.11
N SER A 90 -25.22 -12.84 -4.82
CA SER A 90 -24.68 -13.67 -3.74
C SER A 90 -25.55 -14.87 -3.41
N ARG A 91 -26.88 -14.80 -3.68
CA ARG A 91 -27.81 -15.89 -3.41
C ARG A 91 -27.58 -17.13 -4.28
N SER A 92 -26.96 -16.97 -5.43
CA SER A 92 -26.58 -18.06 -6.34
C SER A 92 -25.13 -18.54 -6.16
N ALA A 93 -24.32 -17.81 -5.38
CA ALA A 93 -22.92 -18.15 -5.20
C ALA A 93 -22.73 -19.22 -4.11
N LYS A 94 -22.06 -20.32 -4.46
CA LYS A 94 -21.69 -21.40 -3.52
C LYS A 94 -20.54 -21.00 -2.59
N ASP A 95 -19.76 -19.97 -2.96
CA ASP A 95 -18.58 -19.49 -2.23
C ASP A 95 -18.82 -18.05 -1.71
N PRO A 96 -18.95 -17.84 -0.38
CA PRO A 96 -19.12 -16.52 0.22
C PRO A 96 -17.99 -15.54 -0.07
N PHE A 97 -16.76 -16.02 -0.22
CA PHE A 97 -15.63 -15.20 -0.61
C PHE A 97 -15.83 -14.63 -2.01
N ALA A 98 -16.07 -15.48 -3.00
CA ALA A 98 -16.31 -15.05 -4.38
C ALA A 98 -17.51 -14.09 -4.47
N ALA A 99 -18.59 -14.37 -3.75
CA ALA A 99 -19.77 -13.49 -3.70
C ALA A 99 -19.43 -12.09 -3.16
N SER A 100 -18.63 -12.00 -2.09
CA SER A 100 -18.24 -10.73 -1.48
C SER A 100 -17.34 -9.90 -2.41
N VAL A 101 -16.39 -10.54 -3.10
CA VAL A 101 -15.51 -9.87 -4.07
C VAL A 101 -16.30 -9.36 -5.28
N GLN A 102 -17.19 -10.18 -5.86
CA GLN A 102 -18.05 -9.77 -6.99
C GLN A 102 -18.94 -8.58 -6.62
N PHE A 103 -19.49 -8.58 -5.41
CA PHE A 103 -20.27 -7.45 -4.91
C PHE A 103 -19.39 -6.19 -4.80
N ALA A 104 -18.18 -6.29 -4.24
CA ALA A 104 -17.23 -5.19 -4.16
C ALA A 104 -16.84 -4.65 -5.55
N MET A 105 -16.63 -5.53 -6.56
CA MET A 105 -16.35 -5.13 -7.95
C MET A 105 -17.48 -4.27 -8.54
N GLY A 106 -18.74 -4.67 -8.35
CA GLY A 106 -19.90 -3.87 -8.79
C GLY A 106 -19.95 -2.48 -8.13
N ARG A 107 -19.59 -2.40 -6.84
CA ARG A 107 -19.50 -1.12 -6.12
C ARG A 107 -18.33 -0.27 -6.58
N ALA A 108 -17.18 -0.88 -6.85
CA ALA A 108 -16.01 -0.20 -7.42
C ALA A 108 -16.34 0.41 -8.79
N ALA A 109 -17.00 -0.34 -9.68
CA ALA A 109 -17.45 0.16 -10.98
C ALA A 109 -18.38 1.37 -10.86
N SER A 110 -19.33 1.34 -9.92
CA SER A 110 -20.24 2.47 -9.65
C SER A 110 -19.51 3.71 -9.11
N ALA A 111 -18.59 3.53 -8.16
CA ALA A 111 -17.80 4.63 -7.60
C ALA A 111 -16.89 5.26 -8.68
N ARG A 112 -16.24 4.42 -9.51
CA ARG A 112 -15.41 4.82 -10.64
C ARG A 112 -16.17 5.68 -11.65
N ALA A 113 -17.36 5.24 -12.06
CA ALA A 113 -18.18 6.00 -13.01
C ALA A 113 -18.49 7.40 -12.48
N LEU A 114 -18.83 7.53 -11.19
CA LEU A 114 -19.08 8.82 -10.57
C LEU A 114 -17.81 9.68 -10.52
N ALA A 115 -16.67 9.12 -10.12
CA ALA A 115 -15.40 9.86 -10.04
C ALA A 115 -14.99 10.40 -11.42
N ARG A 116 -15.07 9.59 -12.47
CA ARG A 116 -14.76 10.00 -13.86
C ARG A 116 -15.69 11.10 -14.37
N ASN A 117 -16.99 10.99 -14.14
CA ASN A 117 -17.96 12.02 -14.55
C ASN A 117 -17.66 13.38 -13.89
N LEU A 118 -17.27 13.35 -12.60
CA LEU A 118 -16.93 14.57 -11.87
C LEU A 118 -15.56 15.15 -12.28
N SER A 119 -14.59 14.31 -12.59
CA SER A 119 -13.28 14.70 -13.13
C SER A 119 -13.45 15.39 -14.49
N SER A 120 -14.18 14.77 -15.43
CA SER A 120 -14.44 15.32 -16.76
C SER A 120 -15.17 16.67 -16.73
N ALA A 121 -16.13 16.84 -15.81
CA ALA A 121 -16.86 18.10 -15.63
C ALA A 121 -15.96 19.24 -15.10
N SER A 122 -14.88 18.91 -14.38
CA SER A 122 -13.93 19.88 -13.85
C SER A 122 -12.85 20.29 -14.87
N SER A 123 -12.42 19.39 -15.75
CA SER A 123 -11.37 19.63 -16.75
C SER A 123 -11.79 20.63 -17.83
N GLY A 124 -13.08 20.71 -18.17
CA GLY A 124 -13.62 21.69 -19.13
C GLY A 124 -13.56 23.16 -18.67
N ARG A 125 -13.28 23.42 -17.39
CA ARG A 125 -13.22 24.79 -16.82
C ARG A 125 -11.80 25.33 -16.60
N ARG A 126 -10.75 24.55 -16.89
CA ARG A 126 -9.37 24.89 -16.52
C ARG A 126 -8.48 25.08 -17.75
N ARG A 127 -8.42 26.30 -18.27
CA ARG A 127 -7.30 26.77 -19.09
C ARG A 127 -6.23 27.34 -18.15
N GLY A 128 -5.27 26.51 -17.77
CA GLY A 128 -4.12 26.84 -16.92
C GLY A 128 -3.58 25.57 -16.27
N ALA A 129 -2.26 25.45 -16.12
CA ALA A 129 -1.59 24.31 -15.52
C ALA A 129 -1.92 24.21 -14.01
N LEU A 130 -3.12 23.73 -13.69
CA LEU A 130 -3.49 23.40 -12.31
C LEU A 130 -3.16 21.92 -12.06
N PRO A 131 -2.72 21.57 -10.82
CA PRO A 131 -2.40 20.20 -10.47
C PRO A 131 -3.60 19.25 -10.67
N PRO A 132 -3.36 17.96 -10.96
CA PRO A 132 -4.39 16.93 -11.04
C PRO A 132 -5.31 17.02 -9.83
N SER A 133 -6.62 16.83 -10.06
CA SER A 133 -7.57 16.93 -8.96
C SER A 133 -7.55 15.62 -8.15
N ALA A 134 -7.86 15.70 -6.84
CA ALA A 134 -8.06 14.52 -5.99
C ALA A 134 -9.09 13.53 -6.58
N MET A 135 -9.94 13.99 -7.50
CA MET A 135 -10.91 13.16 -8.21
C MET A 135 -10.24 12.30 -9.29
N GLU A 136 -9.15 12.78 -9.89
CA GLU A 136 -8.34 12.02 -10.86
C GLU A 136 -7.58 10.90 -10.15
N ASP A 137 -6.99 11.18 -8.98
CA ASP A 137 -6.40 10.15 -8.11
C ASP A 137 -7.41 9.04 -7.80
N CYS A 138 -8.63 9.43 -7.38
CA CYS A 138 -9.69 8.48 -7.07
C CYS A 138 -10.11 7.66 -8.29
N ALA A 139 -10.21 8.28 -9.47
CA ALA A 139 -10.58 7.57 -10.69
C ALA A 139 -9.54 6.52 -11.08
N GLU A 140 -8.25 6.86 -11.00
CA GLU A 140 -7.13 5.93 -11.21
C GLU A 140 -7.15 4.79 -10.19
N LEU A 141 -7.22 5.12 -8.89
CA LEU A 141 -7.20 4.13 -7.81
C LEU A 141 -8.40 3.17 -7.85
N LEU A 142 -9.58 3.64 -8.25
CA LEU A 142 -10.76 2.81 -8.45
C LEU A 142 -10.65 1.90 -9.69
N ASP A 143 -9.97 2.36 -10.76
CA ASP A 143 -9.65 1.52 -11.91
C ASP A 143 -8.72 0.38 -11.51
N ILE A 144 -7.66 0.68 -10.79
CA ILE A 144 -6.70 -0.30 -10.27
C ILE A 144 -7.41 -1.29 -9.34
N SER A 145 -8.26 -0.80 -8.42
CA SER A 145 -9.00 -1.66 -7.48
C SER A 145 -9.92 -2.64 -8.20
N HIS A 146 -10.58 -2.22 -9.27
CA HIS A 146 -11.46 -3.09 -10.03
C HIS A 146 -10.69 -4.27 -10.66
N VAL A 147 -9.51 -4.01 -11.20
CA VAL A 147 -8.61 -5.06 -11.74
C VAL A 147 -8.14 -5.98 -10.62
N GLN A 148 -7.62 -5.43 -9.52
CA GLN A 148 -7.10 -6.21 -8.38
C GLN A 148 -8.17 -7.11 -7.72
N LEU A 149 -9.42 -6.67 -7.66
CA LEU A 149 -10.53 -7.50 -7.19
C LEU A 149 -10.79 -8.68 -8.13
N GLY A 150 -10.69 -8.47 -9.45
CA GLY A 150 -10.76 -9.54 -10.44
C GLY A 150 -9.60 -10.53 -10.31
N ASP A 151 -8.38 -10.02 -10.17
CA ASP A 151 -7.17 -10.82 -9.96
C ASP A 151 -7.28 -11.65 -8.67
N ALA A 152 -7.84 -11.10 -7.59
CA ALA A 152 -8.05 -11.82 -6.33
C ALA A 152 -9.02 -13.01 -6.46
N LEU A 153 -10.01 -12.93 -7.35
CA LEU A 153 -10.89 -14.06 -7.68
C LEU A 153 -10.17 -15.14 -8.49
N ALA A 154 -9.28 -14.74 -9.38
CA ALA A 154 -8.52 -15.62 -10.26
C ALA A 154 -7.22 -16.13 -9.62
N ALA A 155 -6.91 -15.73 -8.38
CA ALA A 155 -5.65 -16.01 -7.73
C ALA A 155 -5.37 -17.50 -7.58
N GLY A 156 -4.18 -17.93 -8.00
CA GLY A 156 -3.69 -19.30 -7.83
C GLY A 156 -3.22 -19.64 -6.41
N SER A 157 -2.99 -18.61 -5.57
CA SER A 157 -2.58 -18.78 -4.18
C SER A 157 -3.37 -17.88 -3.22
N ALA A 158 -3.48 -18.32 -1.96
CA ALA A 158 -4.11 -17.53 -0.91
C ALA A 158 -3.32 -16.23 -0.61
N HIS A 159 -2.01 -16.26 -0.75
CA HIS A 159 -1.15 -15.09 -0.56
C HIS A 159 -1.40 -14.02 -1.63
N ASP A 160 -1.50 -14.40 -2.90
CA ASP A 160 -1.78 -13.49 -4.01
C ASP A 160 -3.16 -12.83 -3.83
N ALA A 161 -4.20 -13.62 -3.53
CA ALA A 161 -5.53 -13.09 -3.25
C ALA A 161 -5.52 -12.07 -2.10
N THR A 162 -4.83 -12.39 -0.99
CA THR A 162 -4.69 -11.47 0.16
C THR A 162 -3.95 -10.20 -0.24
N THR A 163 -2.89 -10.32 -1.06
CA THR A 163 -2.09 -9.17 -1.53
C THR A 163 -2.95 -8.21 -2.38
N TRP A 164 -3.67 -8.73 -3.36
CA TRP A 164 -4.47 -7.89 -4.26
C TRP A 164 -5.71 -7.29 -3.56
N LEU A 165 -6.35 -8.02 -2.65
CA LEU A 165 -7.40 -7.47 -1.78
C LEU A 165 -6.86 -6.38 -0.85
N SER A 166 -5.67 -6.59 -0.27
CA SER A 166 -5.01 -5.60 0.57
C SER A 166 -4.66 -4.33 -0.21
N ALA A 167 -4.19 -4.47 -1.45
CA ALA A 167 -3.91 -3.35 -2.33
C ALA A 167 -5.19 -2.61 -2.75
N ALA A 168 -6.25 -3.34 -3.12
CA ALA A 168 -7.54 -2.73 -3.41
C ALA A 168 -8.10 -1.94 -2.21
N LEU A 169 -7.94 -2.45 -0.99
CA LEU A 169 -8.33 -1.72 0.22
C LEU A 169 -7.47 -0.47 0.44
N THR A 170 -6.18 -0.56 0.20
CA THR A 170 -5.24 0.58 0.27
C THR A 170 -5.66 1.69 -0.68
N ASN A 171 -6.03 1.36 -1.92
CA ASN A 171 -6.50 2.33 -2.91
C ASN A 171 -7.71 3.13 -2.42
N GLN A 172 -8.63 2.50 -1.66
CA GLN A 172 -9.77 3.20 -1.08
C GLN A 172 -9.32 4.22 -0.02
N GLY A 173 -8.35 3.84 0.81
CA GLY A 173 -7.73 4.74 1.79
C GLY A 173 -7.09 5.94 1.11
N SER A 174 -6.25 5.72 0.09
CA SER A 174 -5.55 6.79 -0.64
C SER A 174 -6.52 7.73 -1.38
N CYS A 175 -7.56 7.20 -2.03
CA CYS A 175 -8.62 8.05 -2.60
C CYS A 175 -9.32 8.90 -1.52
N GLY A 176 -9.63 8.31 -0.37
CA GLY A 176 -10.22 9.03 0.76
C GLY A 176 -9.31 10.14 1.29
N ASP A 177 -8.01 9.88 1.43
CA ASP A 177 -7.01 10.84 1.88
C ASP A 177 -6.83 11.99 0.85
N SER A 178 -6.77 11.68 -0.47
CA SER A 178 -6.73 12.71 -1.53
C SER A 178 -7.99 13.60 -1.52
N LEU A 179 -9.17 13.02 -1.32
CA LEU A 179 -10.42 13.80 -1.22
C LEU A 179 -10.51 14.65 0.06
N ALA A 180 -9.90 14.21 1.15
CA ALA A 180 -9.86 14.96 2.41
C ALA A 180 -8.93 16.18 2.34
N ALA A 181 -7.90 16.14 1.51
CA ALA A 181 -6.92 17.21 1.33
C ALA A 181 -7.48 18.45 0.58
N VAL A 182 -8.68 18.39 0.02
CA VAL A 182 -9.28 19.47 -0.79
C VAL A 182 -10.66 19.87 -0.24
N PRO A 183 -11.10 21.14 -0.47
CA PRO A 183 -12.39 21.63 0.04
C PRO A 183 -13.56 20.73 -0.37
N ALA A 184 -14.48 20.49 0.57
CA ALA A 184 -15.64 19.63 0.36
C ALA A 184 -16.60 20.23 -0.67
N THR A 185 -17.08 19.39 -1.60
CA THR A 185 -18.22 19.68 -2.49
C THR A 185 -19.18 18.50 -2.47
N THR A 186 -20.46 18.72 -2.83
CA THR A 186 -21.48 17.65 -2.85
C THR A 186 -21.05 16.44 -3.68
N GLY A 187 -20.41 16.65 -4.82
CA GLY A 187 -19.90 15.58 -5.67
C GLY A 187 -18.76 14.79 -5.02
N ARG A 188 -17.79 15.49 -4.41
CA ARG A 188 -16.67 14.85 -3.70
C ARG A 188 -17.16 14.03 -2.50
N GLU A 189 -18.08 14.57 -1.72
CA GLU A 189 -18.66 13.85 -0.59
C GLU A 189 -19.43 12.60 -1.06
N GLY A 190 -20.09 12.66 -2.21
CA GLY A 190 -20.72 11.50 -2.85
C GLY A 190 -19.73 10.39 -3.21
N VAL A 191 -18.55 10.72 -3.74
CA VAL A 191 -17.47 9.75 -3.99
C VAL A 191 -16.90 9.25 -2.67
N ARG A 192 -16.58 10.12 -1.73
CA ARG A 192 -15.99 9.76 -0.42
C ARG A 192 -16.84 8.74 0.32
N ARG A 193 -18.17 8.90 0.36
CA ARG A 193 -19.09 7.92 0.97
C ARG A 193 -19.06 6.57 0.27
N ARG A 194 -19.04 6.55 -1.08
CA ARG A 194 -18.97 5.29 -1.84
C ARG A 194 -17.64 4.56 -1.63
N VAL A 195 -16.54 5.29 -1.58
CA VAL A 195 -15.21 4.75 -1.33
C VAL A 195 -15.10 4.19 0.08
N GLY A 196 -15.65 4.89 1.10
CA GLY A 196 -15.71 4.38 2.47
C GLY A 196 -16.52 3.08 2.58
N ALA A 197 -17.69 3.02 1.96
CA ALA A 197 -18.50 1.80 1.94
C ALA A 197 -17.79 0.67 1.17
N LEU A 198 -17.11 0.98 0.07
CA LEU A 198 -16.34 0.00 -0.71
C LEU A 198 -15.18 -0.58 0.12
N ALA A 199 -14.52 0.23 0.93
CA ALA A 199 -13.47 -0.24 1.84
C ALA A 199 -14.01 -1.31 2.82
N GLU A 200 -15.21 -1.13 3.37
CA GLU A 200 -15.85 -2.13 4.24
C GLU A 200 -16.20 -3.43 3.50
N TYR A 201 -16.64 -3.34 2.23
CA TYR A 201 -16.91 -4.54 1.42
C TYR A 201 -15.63 -5.31 1.08
N ILE A 202 -14.53 -4.61 0.76
CA ILE A 202 -13.24 -5.24 0.53
C ILE A 202 -12.67 -5.84 1.83
N GLY A 203 -12.79 -5.14 2.96
CA GLY A 203 -12.43 -5.66 4.28
C GLY A 203 -13.24 -6.90 4.66
N THR A 204 -14.53 -6.94 4.27
CA THR A 204 -15.36 -8.16 4.41
C THR A 204 -14.80 -9.32 3.58
N ALA A 205 -14.41 -9.07 2.32
CA ALA A 205 -13.81 -10.09 1.47
C ALA A 205 -12.49 -10.63 2.06
N LEU A 206 -11.64 -9.74 2.59
CA LEU A 206 -10.41 -10.11 3.30
C LEU A 206 -10.69 -11.02 4.51
N ALA A 207 -11.67 -10.65 5.34
CA ALA A 207 -12.03 -11.43 6.52
C ALA A 207 -12.59 -12.82 6.15
N LEU A 208 -13.43 -12.89 5.11
CA LEU A 208 -13.95 -14.17 4.60
C LEU A 208 -12.85 -15.02 3.98
N HIS A 209 -11.92 -14.40 3.24
CA HIS A 209 -10.75 -15.10 2.69
C HIS A 209 -9.89 -15.72 3.80
N ALA A 210 -9.56 -14.93 4.83
CA ALA A 210 -8.79 -15.41 5.98
C ALA A 210 -9.48 -16.57 6.70
N LYS A 211 -10.83 -16.55 6.81
CA LYS A 211 -11.61 -17.57 7.48
C LYS A 211 -11.69 -18.89 6.68
N PHE A 212 -11.90 -18.83 5.37
CA PHE A 212 -12.18 -20.01 4.56
C PHE A 212 -10.98 -20.59 3.82
N LYS A 213 -10.00 -19.77 3.46
CA LYS A 213 -8.80 -20.21 2.75
C LYS A 213 -7.53 -20.18 3.61
N GLY A 214 -7.53 -19.37 4.69
CA GLY A 214 -6.47 -19.39 5.71
C GLY A 214 -6.61 -20.51 6.74
N GLY A 215 -7.80 -21.13 6.84
CA GLY A 215 -8.09 -22.25 7.78
C GLY A 215 -7.67 -23.63 7.28
N SER A 216 -7.20 -23.78 6.06
CA SER A 216 -6.42 -24.95 5.64
C SER A 216 -5.02 -24.77 6.21
N GLY A 217 -4.88 -25.07 7.51
CA GLY A 217 -3.63 -25.07 8.26
C GLY A 217 -2.68 -26.13 7.70
N THR A 218 -2.02 -25.78 6.62
CA THR A 218 -0.68 -26.25 6.39
C THR A 218 0.24 -25.17 6.96
N THR A 219 0.59 -25.28 8.25
CA THR A 219 1.98 -25.04 8.63
C THR A 219 2.81 -25.50 7.43
N PRO A 220 3.69 -24.67 6.86
CA PRO A 220 4.64 -25.19 5.91
C PRO A 220 5.35 -26.32 6.62
N THR A 221 5.00 -27.57 6.29
CA THR A 221 5.81 -28.73 6.65
C THR A 221 7.16 -28.40 6.05
N ALA A 222 8.14 -28.21 6.91
CA ALA A 222 9.52 -28.12 6.51
C ALA A 222 9.77 -29.28 5.55
N PRO A 223 10.39 -29.06 4.39
CA PRO A 223 10.83 -30.17 3.56
C PRO A 223 11.73 -31.05 4.42
N PRO A 224 11.69 -32.39 4.24
CA PRO A 224 12.45 -33.32 5.08
C PRO A 224 13.91 -32.86 5.08
N SER A 225 14.46 -32.69 6.26
CA SER A 225 15.86 -32.35 6.52
C SER A 225 16.74 -33.41 5.85
N ALA A 226 17.25 -33.08 4.67
CA ALA A 226 18.40 -33.76 4.14
C ALA A 226 19.61 -33.24 4.93
N ALA A 227 20.10 -34.02 5.87
CA ALA A 227 21.39 -33.82 6.50
C ALA A 227 22.46 -33.80 5.41
N SER A 228 22.91 -32.61 5.02
CA SER A 228 24.08 -32.42 4.17
C SER A 228 25.25 -31.94 5.02
N THR A 229 26.24 -32.80 5.12
CA THR A 229 27.61 -32.51 5.57
C THR A 229 28.15 -31.25 4.91
N PRO A 230 28.94 -30.40 5.59
CA PRO A 230 29.52 -29.20 5.01
C PRO A 230 30.59 -29.57 3.96
N SER A 231 30.27 -29.44 2.71
CA SER A 231 31.21 -29.46 1.60
C SER A 231 31.80 -28.06 1.43
N SER A 232 33.09 -27.94 1.67
CA SER A 232 33.91 -26.76 1.42
C SER A 232 34.16 -26.59 -0.08
N SER A 233 33.20 -26.03 -0.80
CA SER A 233 33.39 -25.53 -2.16
C SER A 233 32.69 -24.18 -2.29
N PRO A 234 33.25 -23.16 -2.98
CA PRO A 234 32.57 -21.88 -3.12
C PRO A 234 31.24 -22.07 -3.83
N PRO A 235 30.18 -21.33 -3.46
CA PRO A 235 28.86 -21.53 -4.01
C PRO A 235 28.86 -21.18 -5.49
N ASN A 236 28.84 -22.20 -6.34
CA ASN A 236 28.57 -22.07 -7.76
C ASN A 236 27.11 -21.57 -7.87
N ARG A 237 26.90 -20.30 -8.17
CA ARG A 237 25.59 -19.65 -8.31
C ARG A 237 24.85 -20.28 -9.50
N ARG A 238 24.21 -21.42 -9.31
CA ARG A 238 23.29 -21.98 -10.29
C ARG A 238 21.91 -21.35 -10.05
N PHE A 239 21.54 -20.46 -10.94
CA PHE A 239 20.16 -19.97 -11.04
C PHE A 239 19.20 -21.15 -11.30
N PRO A 240 17.94 -21.10 -10.80
CA PRO A 240 16.93 -22.07 -11.15
C PRO A 240 16.71 -22.13 -12.68
N SER A 241 16.45 -23.30 -13.21
CA SER A 241 16.37 -23.58 -14.67
C SER A 241 15.23 -22.83 -15.41
N TRP A 242 14.36 -22.16 -14.70
CA TRP A 242 13.21 -21.41 -15.23
C TRP A 242 13.48 -19.88 -15.38
N VAL A 243 14.66 -19.39 -14.98
CA VAL A 243 15.09 -18.01 -15.24
C VAL A 243 15.56 -17.94 -16.69
N SER A 244 14.94 -17.08 -17.50
CA SER A 244 15.39 -16.90 -18.87
C SER A 244 16.83 -16.38 -18.90
N ASP A 245 17.64 -16.86 -19.85
CA ASP A 245 19.02 -16.38 -20.01
C ASP A 245 19.07 -14.88 -20.32
N HIS A 246 17.98 -14.32 -20.84
CA HIS A 246 17.79 -12.91 -21.10
C HIS A 246 17.68 -12.10 -19.80
N ASP A 247 16.80 -12.48 -18.86
CA ASP A 247 16.64 -11.79 -17.58
C ASP A 247 17.90 -11.91 -16.70
N ARG A 248 18.59 -13.03 -16.81
CA ARG A 248 19.89 -13.27 -16.15
C ARG A 248 20.96 -12.30 -16.63
N LYS A 249 21.07 -12.11 -17.94
CA LYS A 249 22.02 -11.16 -18.56
C LYS A 249 21.69 -9.70 -18.25
N LEU A 250 20.40 -9.35 -18.16
CA LEU A 250 19.94 -7.98 -17.87
C LEU A 250 20.48 -7.42 -16.56
N LEU A 251 20.76 -8.26 -15.59
CA LEU A 251 21.05 -7.86 -14.21
C LEU A 251 22.50 -8.08 -13.79
N GLU A 252 23.19 -9.03 -14.42
CA GLU A 252 24.65 -9.19 -14.29
C GLU A 252 25.38 -8.18 -15.18
N SER A 253 24.71 -7.59 -16.18
CA SER A 253 25.36 -6.71 -17.16
C SER A 253 25.57 -5.31 -16.60
N THR A 254 26.80 -4.81 -16.74
CA THR A 254 27.05 -3.39 -16.96
C THR A 254 26.36 -2.96 -18.26
N VAL A 255 26.07 -1.67 -18.41
CA VAL A 255 25.37 -1.07 -19.58
C VAL A 255 25.86 -1.59 -20.94
N GLY A 256 27.13 -2.02 -21.08
CA GLY A 256 27.71 -2.53 -22.32
C GLY A 256 27.26 -3.92 -22.81
N GLY A 257 26.47 -4.67 -22.00
CA GLY A 257 25.98 -6.02 -22.34
C GLY A 257 24.48 -6.12 -22.63
N LEU A 258 23.75 -4.99 -22.61
CA LEU A 258 22.30 -4.93 -22.81
C LEU A 258 21.92 -4.27 -24.13
N THR A 259 20.89 -4.80 -24.79
CA THR A 259 20.18 -4.09 -25.86
C THR A 259 18.90 -3.50 -25.26
N PRO A 260 18.86 -2.21 -24.89
CA PRO A 260 17.66 -1.60 -24.35
C PRO A 260 16.60 -1.42 -25.44
N ASP A 261 15.31 -1.47 -25.04
CA ASP A 261 14.18 -1.14 -25.94
C ASP A 261 14.16 0.35 -26.29
N ALA A 262 14.66 1.21 -25.39
CA ALA A 262 14.85 2.64 -25.62
C ALA A 262 16.07 3.18 -24.86
N VAL A 263 16.68 4.21 -25.41
CA VAL A 263 17.77 4.98 -24.79
C VAL A 263 17.34 6.43 -24.63
N VAL A 264 17.38 6.94 -23.39
CA VAL A 264 17.08 8.34 -23.09
C VAL A 264 18.38 9.11 -22.88
N ALA A 265 18.55 10.23 -23.58
CA ALA A 265 19.73 11.07 -23.46
C ALA A 265 19.39 12.54 -23.74
N LEU A 266 19.92 13.45 -22.91
CA LEU A 266 19.70 14.91 -23.06
C LEU A 266 20.51 15.53 -24.20
N ASP A 267 21.59 14.88 -24.62
CA ASP A 267 22.51 15.34 -25.66
C ASP A 267 22.10 14.89 -27.09
N GLY A 268 20.93 14.29 -27.25
CA GLY A 268 20.43 13.79 -28.52
C GLY A 268 21.05 12.46 -28.99
N SER A 269 21.94 11.85 -28.21
CA SER A 269 22.57 10.55 -28.54
C SER A 269 21.70 9.34 -28.18
N GLY A 270 20.49 9.58 -27.66
CA GLY A 270 19.48 8.56 -27.35
C GLY A 270 18.43 8.43 -28.45
N THR A 271 17.51 7.46 -28.26
CA THR A 271 16.31 7.33 -29.09
C THR A 271 15.20 8.30 -28.67
N HIS A 272 15.25 8.81 -27.44
CA HIS A 272 14.26 9.72 -26.84
C HIS A 272 14.95 10.79 -26.01
N GLY A 273 14.34 11.98 -25.93
CA GLY A 273 14.80 13.10 -25.12
C GLY A 273 14.24 13.09 -23.68
N SER A 274 13.13 12.37 -23.44
CA SER A 274 12.50 12.27 -22.12
C SER A 274 12.18 10.82 -21.73
N ILE A 275 12.15 10.58 -20.42
CA ILE A 275 11.82 9.24 -19.86
C ILE A 275 10.35 8.91 -20.12
N GLY A 276 9.45 9.90 -19.99
CA GLY A 276 8.02 9.71 -20.23
C GLY A 276 7.69 9.30 -21.65
N GLU A 277 8.36 9.89 -22.65
CA GLU A 277 8.21 9.50 -24.06
C GLU A 277 8.71 8.09 -24.30
N ALA A 278 9.87 7.73 -23.77
CA ALA A 278 10.43 6.38 -23.89
C ALA A 278 9.48 5.32 -23.29
N ILE A 279 8.94 5.56 -22.09
CA ILE A 279 7.95 4.66 -21.45
C ILE A 279 6.73 4.48 -22.36
N THR A 280 6.20 5.57 -22.90
CA THR A 280 5.02 5.53 -23.77
C THR A 280 5.31 4.71 -25.03
N ALA A 281 6.45 4.94 -25.66
CA ALA A 281 6.85 4.27 -26.89
C ALA A 281 7.02 2.74 -26.69
N VAL A 282 7.78 2.31 -25.67
CA VAL A 282 8.06 0.88 -25.46
C VAL A 282 6.85 0.10 -24.94
N THR A 283 5.85 0.79 -24.36
CA THR A 283 4.65 0.15 -23.82
C THR A 283 3.42 0.26 -24.75
N ALA A 284 3.52 0.94 -25.89
CA ALA A 284 2.40 1.16 -26.81
C ALA A 284 1.77 -0.13 -27.36
N ALA A 285 2.58 -1.16 -27.56
CA ALA A 285 2.15 -2.46 -28.11
C ALA A 285 1.78 -3.50 -27.02
N LEU A 286 1.75 -3.12 -25.73
CA LEU A 286 1.36 -4.06 -24.67
C LEU A 286 -0.14 -4.40 -24.77
N PRO A 287 -0.51 -5.68 -24.70
CA PRO A 287 -1.91 -6.07 -24.72
C PRO A 287 -2.65 -5.54 -23.50
N PRO A 288 -3.95 -5.22 -23.60
CA PRO A 288 -4.75 -4.72 -22.49
C PRO A 288 -4.71 -5.67 -21.29
N VAL A 289 -4.63 -5.11 -20.08
CA VAL A 289 -4.68 -5.89 -18.84
C VAL A 289 -6.01 -6.65 -18.78
N GLY A 290 -5.94 -7.97 -18.52
CA GLY A 290 -7.12 -8.85 -18.47
C GLY A 290 -7.53 -9.46 -19.81
N SER A 291 -6.84 -9.17 -20.92
CA SER A 291 -7.04 -9.91 -22.18
C SER A 291 -6.37 -11.29 -22.13
N SER A 292 -6.85 -12.23 -22.95
CA SER A 292 -6.20 -13.55 -23.09
C SER A 292 -4.75 -13.45 -23.57
N GLU A 293 -4.43 -12.43 -24.36
CA GLU A 293 -3.08 -12.11 -24.83
C GLU A 293 -2.19 -11.55 -23.69
N ALA A 294 -2.78 -10.97 -22.63
CA ALA A 294 -2.06 -10.50 -21.47
C ALA A 294 -1.44 -11.65 -20.65
N ALA A 295 -1.92 -12.87 -20.80
CA ALA A 295 -1.35 -14.07 -20.18
C ALA A 295 -0.02 -14.49 -20.82
N VAL A 296 0.25 -14.05 -22.06
CA VAL A 296 1.56 -14.21 -22.70
C VAL A 296 2.50 -13.18 -22.07
N ARG A 297 3.51 -13.62 -21.34
CA ARG A 297 4.54 -12.72 -20.80
C ARG A 297 5.28 -12.06 -21.97
N VAL A 298 4.93 -10.81 -22.25
CA VAL A 298 5.78 -9.93 -23.04
C VAL A 298 7.04 -9.67 -22.21
N GLY A 299 8.23 -9.87 -22.78
CA GLY A 299 9.49 -9.67 -22.07
C GLY A 299 9.59 -8.26 -21.46
N ARG A 300 10.42 -8.12 -20.43
CA ARG A 300 10.67 -6.85 -19.72
C ARG A 300 11.08 -5.75 -20.70
N LYS A 301 10.50 -4.57 -20.56
CA LYS A 301 10.83 -3.37 -21.33
C LYS A 301 11.94 -2.60 -20.66
N VAL A 302 13.11 -2.59 -21.25
CA VAL A 302 14.31 -1.94 -20.69
C VAL A 302 14.51 -0.57 -21.30
N ILE A 303 14.48 0.46 -20.45
CA ILE A 303 14.76 1.84 -20.81
C ILE A 303 16.07 2.24 -20.13
N TYR A 304 17.10 2.44 -20.94
CA TYR A 304 18.38 2.95 -20.45
C TYR A 304 18.36 4.48 -20.45
N VAL A 305 18.57 5.05 -19.26
CA VAL A 305 18.60 6.50 -19.03
C VAL A 305 20.05 6.90 -18.79
N LYS A 306 20.69 7.55 -19.76
CA LYS A 306 22.08 8.00 -19.66
C LYS A 306 22.29 8.98 -18.51
N ALA A 307 23.56 9.16 -18.12
CA ALA A 307 23.95 10.18 -17.16
C ALA A 307 23.41 11.56 -17.56
N GLY A 308 22.83 12.27 -16.60
CA GLY A 308 22.22 13.57 -16.81
C GLY A 308 21.22 13.91 -15.70
N ARG A 309 20.78 15.18 -15.66
CA ARG A 309 19.74 15.67 -14.74
C ARG A 309 18.46 15.89 -15.51
N TYR A 310 17.47 15.03 -15.28
CA TYR A 310 16.18 15.01 -15.95
C TYR A 310 15.13 15.68 -15.05
N GLU A 311 14.66 16.86 -15.42
CA GLU A 311 13.64 17.61 -14.68
C GLU A 311 12.25 17.27 -15.22
N GLU A 312 11.73 16.10 -14.81
CA GLU A 312 10.42 15.62 -15.23
C GLU A 312 9.70 14.82 -14.14
N SER A 313 8.37 14.78 -14.23
CA SER A 313 7.54 13.89 -13.40
C SER A 313 7.22 12.64 -14.20
N VAL A 314 7.86 11.54 -13.84
CA VAL A 314 7.75 10.25 -14.55
C VAL A 314 6.57 9.45 -14.02
N ARG A 315 5.70 8.99 -14.91
CA ARG A 315 4.51 8.19 -14.58
C ARG A 315 4.49 6.88 -15.35
N ILE A 316 4.44 5.77 -14.62
CA ILE A 316 4.23 4.43 -15.16
C ILE A 316 2.88 3.97 -14.64
N SER A 317 1.87 3.96 -15.51
CA SER A 317 0.50 3.58 -15.15
C SER A 317 0.38 2.08 -14.87
N SER A 318 -0.70 1.65 -14.23
CA SER A 318 -0.98 0.24 -13.95
C SER A 318 -1.08 -0.64 -15.22
N LYS A 319 -1.29 -0.04 -16.38
CA LYS A 319 -1.32 -0.73 -17.68
C LYS A 319 0.06 -0.97 -18.28
N GLN A 320 1.07 -0.22 -17.85
CA GLN A 320 2.45 -0.28 -18.34
C GLN A 320 3.27 -1.21 -17.42
N ARG A 321 3.17 -2.52 -17.72
CA ARG A 321 3.78 -3.59 -16.93
C ARG A 321 5.21 -3.87 -17.36
N ASP A 322 5.98 -4.48 -16.45
CA ASP A 322 7.33 -5.01 -16.69
C ASP A 322 8.31 -3.97 -17.24
N VAL A 323 8.17 -2.71 -16.82
CA VAL A 323 9.09 -1.61 -17.19
C VAL A 323 10.29 -1.60 -16.26
N MET A 324 11.49 -1.55 -16.85
CA MET A 324 12.75 -1.35 -16.15
C MET A 324 13.37 -0.02 -16.56
N LEU A 325 13.64 0.86 -15.59
CA LEU A 325 14.47 2.04 -15.75
C LEU A 325 15.88 1.71 -15.25
N MET A 326 16.88 1.85 -16.10
CA MET A 326 18.28 1.62 -15.76
C MET A 326 19.12 2.86 -16.02
N GLY A 327 19.79 3.36 -14.99
CA GLY A 327 20.69 4.52 -15.09
C GLY A 327 22.17 4.12 -15.04
N ASP A 328 23.04 5.12 -15.22
CA ASP A 328 24.50 4.98 -15.16
C ASP A 328 25.06 4.91 -13.73
N GLY A 329 24.22 5.01 -12.73
CA GLY A 329 24.58 4.94 -11.32
C GLY A 329 24.04 6.09 -10.48
N LYS A 330 24.12 5.89 -9.15
CA LYS A 330 23.78 6.90 -8.14
C LYS A 330 24.55 8.20 -8.41
N GLY A 331 23.85 9.34 -8.44
CA GLY A 331 24.43 10.66 -8.70
C GLY A 331 24.79 10.94 -10.16
N LYS A 332 24.75 9.96 -11.05
CA LYS A 332 25.03 10.14 -12.48
C LYS A 332 23.75 10.34 -13.28
N THR A 333 22.80 9.41 -13.19
CA THR A 333 21.45 9.58 -13.73
C THR A 333 20.55 10.10 -12.62
N VAL A 334 20.04 11.32 -12.75
CA VAL A 334 19.29 12.02 -11.70
C VAL A 334 17.95 12.48 -12.26
N ILE A 335 16.85 12.00 -11.66
CA ILE A 335 15.49 12.43 -12.00
C ILE A 335 15.01 13.35 -10.88
N VAL A 336 14.55 14.56 -11.24
CA VAL A 336 14.20 15.59 -10.27
C VAL A 336 12.79 16.12 -10.52
N GLY A 337 12.00 16.23 -9.45
CA GLY A 337 10.73 16.93 -9.40
C GLY A 337 10.65 17.80 -8.15
N HIS A 338 9.63 18.66 -8.10
CA HIS A 338 9.45 19.64 -7.01
C HIS A 338 7.97 19.83 -6.63
N ARG A 339 7.10 18.89 -6.99
CA ARG A 339 5.69 18.93 -6.60
C ARG A 339 5.52 18.70 -5.12
N SER A 340 4.63 19.45 -4.46
CA SER A 340 4.35 19.33 -3.04
C SER A 340 2.88 19.57 -2.70
N VAL A 341 2.47 19.19 -1.50
CA VAL A 341 1.13 19.51 -1.01
C VAL A 341 0.93 21.01 -0.83
N ALA A 342 1.96 21.73 -0.43
CA ALA A 342 1.89 23.19 -0.33
C ALA A 342 1.66 23.90 -1.69
N ASP A 343 2.05 23.25 -2.79
CA ASP A 343 1.84 23.75 -4.15
C ASP A 343 0.50 23.27 -4.75
N GLY A 344 -0.36 22.62 -3.92
CA GLY A 344 -1.72 22.22 -4.28
C GLY A 344 -1.85 20.81 -4.87
N TYR A 345 -0.78 20.02 -4.91
CA TYR A 345 -0.85 18.60 -5.27
C TYR A 345 -1.36 17.76 -4.10
N THR A 346 -1.95 16.62 -4.37
CA THR A 346 -2.15 15.60 -3.33
C THR A 346 -0.80 14.94 -3.03
N THR A 347 -0.65 14.33 -1.84
CA THR A 347 0.55 13.53 -1.54
C THR A 347 0.75 12.42 -2.60
N TYR A 348 -0.35 11.80 -3.07
CA TYR A 348 -0.32 10.78 -4.11
C TYR A 348 0.25 11.30 -5.43
N ASP A 349 -0.11 12.50 -5.86
CA ASP A 349 0.31 13.08 -7.15
C ASP A 349 1.60 13.92 -7.06
N SER A 350 2.14 14.15 -5.85
CA SER A 350 3.38 14.91 -5.68
C SER A 350 4.64 14.15 -6.14
N ALA A 351 4.56 12.84 -6.37
CA ALA A 351 5.70 11.99 -6.67
C ALA A 351 6.46 12.44 -7.94
N THR A 352 7.79 12.50 -7.84
CA THR A 352 8.69 12.70 -8.98
C THR A 352 8.63 11.50 -9.92
N VAL A 353 8.77 10.29 -9.37
CA VAL A 353 8.55 9.04 -10.11
C VAL A 353 7.41 8.27 -9.46
N ALA A 354 6.39 7.92 -10.24
CA ALA A 354 5.24 7.13 -9.80
C ALA A 354 5.12 5.86 -10.64
N ALA A 355 5.26 4.68 -10.03
CA ALA A 355 5.24 3.38 -10.69
C ALA A 355 4.08 2.52 -10.17
N MET A 356 3.00 2.41 -10.95
CA MET A 356 1.82 1.61 -10.64
C MET A 356 1.74 0.31 -11.46
N GLY A 357 2.60 0.14 -12.48
CA GLY A 357 2.68 -1.07 -13.31
C GLY A 357 3.39 -2.21 -12.56
N SER A 358 2.81 -3.41 -12.58
CA SER A 358 3.43 -4.59 -11.96
C SER A 358 4.74 -4.95 -12.64
N GLY A 359 5.70 -5.50 -11.88
CA GLY A 359 7.02 -5.88 -12.38
C GLY A 359 7.97 -4.70 -12.61
N PHE A 360 7.68 -3.52 -12.05
CA PHE A 360 8.56 -2.35 -12.17
C PHE A 360 9.94 -2.61 -11.56
N ILE A 361 10.99 -2.20 -12.25
CA ILE A 361 12.36 -2.18 -11.72
C ILE A 361 12.98 -0.80 -11.95
N ALA A 362 13.60 -0.23 -10.90
CA ALA A 362 14.53 0.89 -11.01
C ALA A 362 15.93 0.43 -10.59
N LYS A 363 16.95 0.75 -11.37
CA LYS A 363 18.34 0.36 -11.08
C LYS A 363 19.31 1.49 -11.38
N GLY A 364 20.21 1.77 -10.43
CA GLY A 364 21.37 2.62 -10.65
C GLY A 364 21.05 4.08 -10.99
N MET A 365 20.17 4.74 -10.22
CA MET A 365 19.81 6.14 -10.44
C MET A 365 19.54 6.89 -9.13
N THR A 366 19.39 8.19 -9.22
CA THR A 366 18.96 9.05 -8.13
C THR A 366 17.61 9.66 -8.47
N ILE A 367 16.65 9.57 -7.55
CA ILE A 367 15.30 10.13 -7.68
C ILE A 367 15.11 11.15 -6.56
N ILE A 368 14.86 12.40 -6.93
CA ILE A 368 14.79 13.53 -6.00
C ILE A 368 13.43 14.22 -6.10
N ASN A 369 12.86 14.58 -4.94
CA ASN A 369 11.90 15.68 -4.87
C ASN A 369 12.55 16.82 -4.08
N ASP A 370 12.86 17.91 -4.75
CA ASP A 370 13.59 19.05 -4.20
C ASP A 370 12.69 20.23 -3.76
N ALA A 371 11.40 19.99 -3.53
CA ALA A 371 10.48 21.02 -3.02
C ALA A 371 10.97 21.66 -1.70
N GLY A 372 11.73 20.91 -0.91
CA GLY A 372 12.32 21.40 0.34
C GLY A 372 11.46 21.14 1.58
N PRO A 373 12.06 21.29 2.78
CA PRO A 373 11.42 20.88 4.04
C PRO A 373 10.20 21.73 4.41
N SER A 374 10.10 22.96 3.94
CA SER A 374 9.00 23.89 4.25
C SER A 374 7.71 23.61 3.49
N LYS A 375 7.75 22.73 2.47
CA LYS A 375 6.62 22.47 1.58
C LYS A 375 5.72 21.31 2.02
N GLY A 376 5.99 20.70 3.18
CA GLY A 376 5.26 19.55 3.69
C GLY A 376 5.51 18.30 2.85
N GLN A 377 4.46 17.51 2.61
CA GLN A 377 4.57 16.24 1.88
C GLN A 377 5.00 16.49 0.42
N ALA A 378 6.07 15.80 0.00
CA ALA A 378 6.67 15.93 -1.32
C ALA A 378 7.43 14.64 -1.67
N VAL A 379 6.77 13.76 -2.43
CA VAL A 379 7.23 12.40 -2.67
C VAL A 379 8.30 12.36 -3.77
N ALA A 380 9.44 11.72 -3.51
CA ALA A 380 10.41 11.41 -4.55
C ALA A 380 9.98 10.19 -5.37
N LEU A 381 9.70 9.06 -4.71
CA LEU A 381 9.32 7.83 -5.38
C LEU A 381 8.03 7.24 -4.76
N ARG A 382 7.03 6.99 -5.59
CA ARG A 382 5.82 6.23 -5.24
C ARG A 382 5.76 4.93 -6.04
N VAL A 383 5.67 3.79 -5.35
CA VAL A 383 5.54 2.47 -5.96
C VAL A 383 4.26 1.79 -5.49
N GLY A 384 3.45 1.33 -6.42
CA GLY A 384 2.20 0.60 -6.17
C GLY A 384 2.03 -0.63 -7.06
N GLY A 385 2.92 -0.86 -8.01
CA GLY A 385 2.96 -2.07 -8.84
C GLY A 385 3.37 -3.30 -8.03
N ASP A 386 2.73 -4.44 -8.26
CA ASP A 386 3.12 -5.70 -7.61
C ASP A 386 4.46 -6.21 -8.16
N LEU A 387 5.25 -6.92 -7.33
CA LEU A 387 6.56 -7.49 -7.66
C LEU A 387 7.56 -6.42 -8.16
N SER A 388 7.54 -5.25 -7.51
CA SER A 388 8.45 -4.14 -7.86
C SER A 388 9.76 -4.23 -7.12
N VAL A 389 10.85 -3.81 -7.78
CA VAL A 389 12.21 -3.80 -7.24
C VAL A 389 12.85 -2.43 -7.45
N VAL A 390 13.52 -1.93 -6.42
CA VAL A 390 14.42 -0.78 -6.51
C VAL A 390 15.79 -1.25 -6.04
N TYR A 391 16.82 -0.99 -6.85
CA TYR A 391 18.14 -1.54 -6.63
C TYR A 391 19.24 -0.54 -6.95
N GLN A 392 20.14 -0.33 -6.01
CA GLN A 392 21.28 0.58 -6.15
C GLN A 392 20.84 2.01 -6.53
N CYS A 393 19.74 2.51 -5.94
CA CYS A 393 19.24 3.85 -6.18
C CYS A 393 19.46 4.77 -4.96
N ASN A 394 19.48 6.09 -5.20
CA ASN A 394 19.26 7.08 -4.16
C ASN A 394 17.82 7.62 -4.27
N ILE A 395 17.13 7.73 -3.15
CA ILE A 395 15.77 8.28 -3.05
C ILE A 395 15.81 9.41 -2.02
N GLU A 396 15.64 10.64 -2.48
CA GLU A 396 15.95 11.83 -1.70
C GLU A 396 14.82 12.85 -1.71
N ALA A 397 14.30 13.19 -0.53
CA ALA A 397 13.41 14.32 -0.31
C ALA A 397 13.46 14.73 1.17
N TYR A 398 12.35 15.25 1.69
CA TYR A 398 12.17 15.63 3.09
C TYR A 398 10.97 14.87 3.69
N GLN A 399 9.83 15.51 3.94
CA GLN A 399 8.64 14.81 4.42
C GLN A 399 8.05 13.94 3.33
N ASP A 400 7.71 12.67 3.65
CA ASP A 400 7.06 11.72 2.75
C ASP A 400 7.92 11.35 1.51
N THR A 401 9.22 11.05 1.69
CA THR A 401 10.17 10.79 0.59
C THR A 401 9.80 9.57 -0.26
N LEU A 402 9.61 8.41 0.38
CA LEU A 402 9.33 7.12 -0.26
C LEU A 402 7.95 6.62 0.09
N TYR A 403 7.05 6.62 -0.88
CA TYR A 403 5.70 6.10 -0.77
C TYR A 403 5.63 4.66 -1.25
N VAL A 404 5.80 3.71 -0.34
CA VAL A 404 5.57 2.26 -0.57
C VAL A 404 4.06 2.00 -0.53
N HIS A 405 3.36 2.37 -1.63
CA HIS A 405 1.91 2.53 -1.66
C HIS A 405 1.16 1.23 -1.39
N SER A 406 1.40 0.18 -2.18
CA SER A 406 0.64 -1.08 -2.13
C SER A 406 1.40 -2.24 -2.76
N ASN A 407 0.87 -3.47 -2.65
CA ASN A 407 1.41 -4.70 -3.23
C ASN A 407 2.76 -5.13 -2.65
N ARG A 408 3.45 -6.08 -3.30
CA ARG A 408 4.77 -6.59 -2.88
C ARG A 408 5.89 -5.76 -3.49
N GLN A 409 6.83 -5.34 -2.65
CA GLN A 409 7.97 -4.52 -3.08
C GLN A 409 9.26 -4.98 -2.40
N PHE A 410 10.37 -4.82 -3.09
CA PHE A 410 11.70 -5.10 -2.57
C PHE A 410 12.67 -3.97 -2.91
N TYR A 411 13.41 -3.50 -1.90
CA TYR A 411 14.43 -2.46 -2.00
C TYR A 411 15.75 -3.03 -1.53
N SER A 412 16.84 -2.85 -2.30
CA SER A 412 18.16 -3.38 -1.92
C SER A 412 19.30 -2.50 -2.38
N GLU A 413 20.29 -2.32 -1.50
CA GLU A 413 21.48 -1.49 -1.73
C GLU A 413 21.13 -0.03 -2.07
N ASP A 414 19.96 0.44 -1.63
CA ASP A 414 19.52 1.82 -1.83
C ASP A 414 19.99 2.74 -0.71
N SER A 415 20.01 4.06 -1.00
CA SER A 415 20.13 5.10 0.01
C SER A 415 18.84 5.90 0.04
N ILE A 416 18.15 5.91 1.20
CA ILE A 416 16.85 6.56 1.37
C ILE A 416 17.01 7.66 2.41
N SER A 417 16.78 8.92 2.03
CA SER A 417 16.93 10.06 2.94
C SER A 417 15.71 10.94 3.01
N GLY A 418 15.35 11.38 4.22
CA GLY A 418 14.18 12.22 4.46
C GLY A 418 14.04 12.66 5.90
N THR A 419 12.88 13.20 6.24
CA THR A 419 12.60 13.77 7.57
C THR A 419 11.38 13.12 8.23
N VAL A 420 10.21 13.73 8.15
CA VAL A 420 8.97 13.25 8.76
C VAL A 420 8.35 12.19 7.87
N ASP A 421 8.07 10.99 8.44
CA ASP A 421 7.36 9.90 7.76
C ASP A 421 7.98 9.49 6.41
N PHE A 422 9.31 9.56 6.30
CA PHE A 422 9.96 9.54 5.00
C PHE A 422 9.95 8.17 4.29
N ILE A 423 9.53 7.09 4.96
CA ILE A 423 9.18 5.80 4.36
C ILE A 423 7.75 5.46 4.81
N PHE A 424 6.77 5.67 3.96
CA PHE A 424 5.37 5.54 4.35
C PHE A 424 4.53 4.79 3.30
N GLY A 425 3.38 4.28 3.70
CA GLY A 425 2.47 3.58 2.81
C GLY A 425 1.92 2.28 3.39
N ASN A 426 1.31 1.46 2.53
CA ASN A 426 0.62 0.23 2.94
C ASN A 426 0.88 -0.95 1.99
N SER A 427 2.12 -1.13 1.57
CA SER A 427 2.61 -2.30 0.84
C SER A 427 3.02 -3.44 1.78
N ALA A 428 3.25 -4.62 1.24
CA ALA A 428 4.11 -5.64 1.83
C ALA A 428 5.53 -5.39 1.30
N VAL A 429 6.37 -4.73 2.06
CA VAL A 429 7.71 -4.32 1.60
C VAL A 429 8.82 -4.83 2.51
N VAL A 430 9.89 -5.30 1.87
CA VAL A 430 11.18 -5.55 2.53
C VAL A 430 12.22 -4.58 1.97
N ILE A 431 12.84 -3.83 2.87
CA ILE A 431 13.97 -2.93 2.61
C ILE A 431 15.18 -3.61 3.22
N GLN A 432 16.13 -4.05 2.38
CA GLN A 432 17.24 -4.89 2.80
C GLN A 432 18.59 -4.32 2.33
N ASN A 433 19.60 -4.38 3.18
CA ASN A 433 20.97 -3.88 2.88
C ASN A 433 21.00 -2.41 2.41
N CYS A 434 20.08 -1.58 2.92
CA CYS A 434 19.95 -0.17 2.53
C CYS A 434 20.56 0.76 3.57
N ASP A 435 21.00 1.94 3.12
CA ASP A 435 21.37 3.07 3.97
C ASP A 435 20.13 3.96 4.18
N ILE A 436 19.58 3.98 5.38
CA ILE A 436 18.44 4.81 5.76
C ILE A 436 18.96 6.03 6.51
N ARG A 437 18.73 7.23 5.98
CA ARG A 437 19.40 8.45 6.38
C ARG A 437 18.44 9.56 6.80
N PRO A 438 18.04 9.60 8.09
CA PRO A 438 17.31 10.76 8.64
C PRO A 438 18.09 12.06 8.40
N ARG A 439 17.39 13.11 7.94
CA ARG A 439 17.93 14.43 7.63
C ARG A 439 17.39 15.47 8.61
N LYS A 440 18.02 16.65 8.65
CA LYS A 440 17.53 17.75 9.48
C LYS A 440 16.17 18.26 9.00
N PRO A 441 15.10 18.17 9.81
CA PRO A 441 13.79 18.69 9.48
C PRO A 441 13.67 20.19 9.77
N ASN A 442 12.48 20.77 9.54
CA ASN A 442 12.19 22.12 10.02
C ASN A 442 12.30 22.22 11.53
N THR A 443 12.62 23.43 12.02
CA THR A 443 12.72 23.72 13.46
C THR A 443 11.47 23.28 14.20
N GLY A 444 11.66 22.49 15.27
CA GLY A 444 10.58 21.99 16.12
C GLY A 444 9.91 20.70 15.64
N GLN A 445 10.25 20.20 14.46
CA GLN A 445 9.79 18.89 14.00
C GLN A 445 10.67 17.77 14.58
N LYS A 446 10.10 16.57 14.63
CA LYS A 446 10.78 15.31 14.97
C LYS A 446 10.89 14.49 13.69
N ASP A 447 11.94 13.71 13.54
CA ASP A 447 12.05 12.77 12.44
C ASP A 447 11.35 11.46 12.78
N THR A 448 10.65 10.92 11.79
CA THR A 448 10.06 9.59 11.84
C THR A 448 10.44 8.83 10.57
N ILE A 449 11.14 7.71 10.73
CA ILE A 449 11.62 6.91 9.61
C ILE A 449 10.44 6.29 8.88
N THR A 450 9.50 5.66 9.62
CA THR A 450 8.36 4.96 9.02
C THR A 450 7.02 5.51 9.47
N ALA A 451 6.04 5.53 8.55
CA ALA A 451 4.63 5.78 8.83
C ALA A 451 3.76 4.76 8.07
N GLN A 452 3.60 3.56 8.64
CA GLN A 452 2.91 2.48 7.98
C GLN A 452 1.38 2.61 8.10
N GLY A 453 0.69 2.36 6.98
CA GLY A 453 -0.73 2.70 6.76
C GLY A 453 -1.72 1.55 6.75
N ARG A 454 -1.50 0.43 7.45
CA ARG A 454 -2.41 -0.71 7.52
C ARG A 454 -3.70 -0.37 8.24
N THR A 455 -4.85 -0.55 7.57
CA THR A 455 -6.17 -0.17 8.05
C THR A 455 -7.01 -1.33 8.57
N ASP A 456 -6.71 -2.56 8.15
CA ASP A 456 -7.46 -3.78 8.48
C ASP A 456 -6.54 -4.88 9.03
N PRO A 457 -6.95 -5.63 10.08
CA PRO A 457 -6.11 -6.68 10.66
C PRO A 457 -5.84 -7.87 9.73
N ASN A 458 -6.60 -8.04 8.65
CA ASN A 458 -6.44 -9.13 7.69
C ASN A 458 -5.54 -8.76 6.50
N GLN A 459 -5.12 -7.49 6.35
CA GLN A 459 -4.13 -7.12 5.33
C GLN A 459 -2.78 -7.77 5.64
N ASN A 460 -2.09 -8.30 4.61
CA ASN A 460 -0.74 -8.86 4.75
C ASN A 460 0.37 -7.80 4.68
N THR A 461 0.04 -6.52 4.72
CA THR A 461 0.93 -5.38 4.53
C THR A 461 1.76 -5.03 5.76
N GLY A 462 2.86 -4.32 5.57
CA GLY A 462 3.78 -3.85 6.62
C GLY A 462 5.11 -3.39 6.01
N ILE A 463 5.95 -2.74 6.80
CA ILE A 463 7.31 -2.34 6.44
C ILE A 463 8.29 -3.21 7.23
N SER A 464 9.13 -3.97 6.53
CA SER A 464 10.25 -4.73 7.10
C SER A 464 11.56 -4.06 6.71
N ILE A 465 12.32 -3.60 7.70
CA ILE A 465 13.69 -3.05 7.55
C ILE A 465 14.65 -4.13 8.04
N HIS A 466 15.44 -4.69 7.12
CA HIS A 466 16.25 -5.87 7.37
C HIS A 466 17.70 -5.69 6.93
N LYS A 467 18.65 -5.95 7.83
CA LYS A 467 20.09 -5.80 7.56
C LYS A 467 20.47 -4.41 7.01
N CYS A 468 19.74 -3.38 7.44
CA CYS A 468 19.98 -2.01 7.00
C CYS A 468 20.93 -1.27 7.95
N ARG A 469 21.44 -0.15 7.47
CA ARG A 469 22.19 0.81 8.28
C ARG A 469 21.39 2.10 8.42
N ILE A 470 20.94 2.39 9.64
CA ILE A 470 20.22 3.63 9.97
C ILE A 470 21.24 4.60 10.58
N THR A 471 21.61 5.64 9.82
CA THR A 471 22.61 6.62 10.24
C THR A 471 22.21 8.00 9.75
N SER A 472 21.97 8.91 10.68
CA SER A 472 21.56 10.29 10.36
C SER A 472 22.62 11.07 9.60
N THR A 473 22.18 12.09 8.86
CA THR A 473 23.09 13.04 8.21
C THR A 473 23.85 13.87 9.27
N SER A 474 25.00 14.42 8.90
CA SER A 474 25.87 15.15 9.84
C SER A 474 25.23 16.43 10.40
N ASP A 475 24.25 16.99 9.73
CA ASP A 475 23.53 18.21 10.10
C ASP A 475 22.29 17.96 11.00
N ILE A 476 22.03 16.70 11.41
CA ILE A 476 20.85 16.32 12.20
C ILE A 476 20.74 17.07 13.54
N GLY A 477 21.89 17.40 14.15
CA GLY A 477 21.94 18.11 15.43
C GLY A 477 21.20 17.37 16.55
N ASP A 478 20.41 18.11 17.34
CA ASP A 478 19.62 17.59 18.47
C ASP A 478 18.24 17.05 18.05
N THR A 479 18.00 16.85 16.76
CA THR A 479 16.72 16.32 16.25
C THR A 479 16.45 14.93 16.81
N LYS A 480 15.26 14.75 17.37
CA LYS A 480 14.81 13.43 17.86
C LYS A 480 14.34 12.58 16.69
N VAL A 481 15.00 11.46 16.47
CA VAL A 481 14.69 10.48 15.42
C VAL A 481 13.99 9.28 16.03
N TYR A 482 12.88 8.87 15.41
CA TYR A 482 12.08 7.71 15.80
C TYR A 482 12.05 6.67 14.67
N LEU A 483 12.00 5.39 15.01
CA LEU A 483 11.86 4.29 14.06
C LEU A 483 10.55 4.37 13.26
N GLY A 484 9.50 4.94 13.87
CA GLY A 484 8.24 5.19 13.19
C GLY A 484 7.10 5.62 14.09
N ARG A 485 5.96 5.91 13.44
CA ARG A 485 4.68 6.23 14.10
C ARG A 485 3.49 5.64 13.33
N PRO A 486 2.33 5.34 13.98
CA PRO A 486 1.22 4.64 13.34
C PRO A 486 0.33 5.61 12.54
N TRP A 487 0.50 5.67 11.21
CA TRP A 487 -0.38 6.46 10.36
C TRP A 487 -1.83 5.95 10.37
N LYS A 488 -2.03 4.63 10.43
CA LYS A 488 -3.37 4.01 10.50
C LYS A 488 -3.43 2.97 11.63
N LYS A 489 -4.67 2.55 11.97
CA LYS A 489 -5.01 1.81 13.19
C LYS A 489 -4.20 0.52 13.41
N TYR A 490 -3.88 -0.22 12.37
CA TYR A 490 -3.18 -1.50 12.44
C TYR A 490 -1.75 -1.42 11.88
N SER A 491 -1.14 -0.23 11.91
CA SER A 491 0.23 0.01 11.46
C SER A 491 1.19 -1.09 11.87
N ARG A 492 2.04 -1.56 10.93
CA ARG A 492 2.95 -2.69 11.16
C ARG A 492 4.34 -2.41 10.60
N THR A 493 5.33 -2.31 11.48
CA THR A 493 6.74 -2.09 11.10
C THR A 493 7.64 -3.01 11.93
N VAL A 494 8.60 -3.66 11.28
CA VAL A 494 9.62 -4.49 11.94
C VAL A 494 11.00 -4.03 11.49
N VAL A 495 11.90 -3.83 12.46
CA VAL A 495 13.31 -3.50 12.24
C VAL A 495 14.14 -4.65 12.78
N MET A 496 14.91 -5.30 11.93
CA MET A 496 15.65 -6.50 12.30
C MET A 496 17.05 -6.57 11.70
N GLU A 497 17.99 -7.12 12.47
CA GLU A 497 19.40 -7.32 12.12
C GLU A 497 20.06 -6.06 11.52
N SER A 498 19.62 -4.87 11.98
CA SER A 498 20.02 -3.56 11.44
C SER A 498 20.90 -2.81 12.42
N TYR A 499 21.79 -1.98 11.90
CA TYR A 499 22.58 -1.06 12.71
C TYR A 499 21.81 0.25 12.92
N LEU A 500 21.62 0.63 14.19
CA LEU A 500 20.94 1.86 14.61
C LEU A 500 21.94 2.80 15.29
N ASP A 501 22.11 4.00 14.74
CA ASP A 501 23.04 4.96 15.33
C ASP A 501 22.47 5.67 16.57
N ARG A 502 23.29 6.52 17.19
CA ARG A 502 22.92 7.24 18.43
C ARG A 502 21.81 8.27 18.28
N SER A 503 21.41 8.63 17.05
CA SER A 503 20.35 9.61 16.79
C SER A 503 18.95 9.03 17.12
N ILE A 504 18.82 7.69 17.10
CA ILE A 504 17.56 7.03 17.48
C ILE A 504 17.28 7.28 18.97
N THR A 505 16.17 7.97 19.23
CA THR A 505 15.80 8.30 20.63
C THR A 505 15.54 7.01 21.44
N PRO A 506 15.81 7.00 22.75
CA PRO A 506 15.54 5.83 23.59
C PRO A 506 14.09 5.33 23.52
N ALA A 507 13.12 6.23 23.33
CA ALA A 507 11.70 5.88 23.18
C ALA A 507 11.43 5.01 21.96
N GLY A 508 12.24 5.10 20.92
CA GLY A 508 12.22 4.31 19.69
C GLY A 508 11.05 4.62 18.76
N TRP A 509 9.85 4.71 19.28
CA TRP A 509 8.61 4.90 18.52
C TRP A 509 7.86 6.14 18.98
N LEU A 510 7.11 6.79 18.08
CA LEU A 510 6.37 8.00 18.32
C LEU A 510 4.85 7.74 18.17
N GLU A 511 4.04 8.31 19.04
CA GLU A 511 2.59 8.31 18.87
C GLU A 511 2.16 9.19 17.69
N TRP A 512 1.05 8.83 17.04
CA TRP A 512 0.43 9.67 15.99
C TRP A 512 -0.42 10.78 16.62
N SER A 513 -1.34 10.39 17.51
CA SER A 513 -2.21 11.32 18.25
C SER A 513 -2.74 10.62 19.51
N GLY A 514 -2.17 10.95 20.66
CA GLY A 514 -2.57 10.36 21.93
C GLY A 514 -2.58 8.83 21.92
N GLN A 515 -3.70 8.22 22.29
CA GLN A 515 -3.84 6.75 22.38
C GLN A 515 -4.18 6.06 21.05
N PHE A 516 -4.25 6.82 19.94
CA PHE A 516 -4.60 6.23 18.63
C PHE A 516 -3.64 5.11 18.23
N ALA A 517 -4.19 3.96 17.89
CA ALA A 517 -3.52 2.76 17.39
C ALA A 517 -2.55 2.05 18.35
N LEU A 518 -2.26 2.59 19.56
CA LEU A 518 -1.22 2.05 20.45
C LEU A 518 -1.47 0.61 20.90
N SER A 519 -2.73 0.17 20.93
CA SER A 519 -3.13 -1.21 21.27
C SER A 519 -3.33 -2.13 20.07
N THR A 520 -3.29 -1.59 18.84
CA THR A 520 -3.62 -2.36 17.62
C THR A 520 -2.49 -2.38 16.59
N LEU A 521 -1.50 -1.50 16.73
CA LEU A 521 -0.27 -1.54 15.94
C LEU A 521 0.56 -2.79 16.26
N TYR A 522 1.50 -3.12 15.37
CA TYR A 522 2.50 -4.15 15.59
C TYR A 522 3.88 -3.59 15.21
N TYR A 523 4.66 -3.20 16.20
CA TYR A 523 6.01 -2.70 16.03
C TYR A 523 7.01 -3.64 16.66
N GLY A 524 7.93 -4.18 15.85
CA GLY A 524 8.86 -5.22 16.26
C GLY A 524 10.31 -4.82 16.08
N GLU A 525 11.17 -5.25 17.01
CA GLU A 525 12.62 -5.17 16.93
C GLU A 525 13.23 -6.55 17.14
N TYR A 526 14.23 -6.92 16.31
CA TYR A 526 14.92 -8.21 16.40
C TYR A 526 16.40 -8.06 16.06
N ASP A 527 17.27 -8.46 16.97
CA ASP A 527 18.73 -8.56 16.81
C ASP A 527 19.40 -7.33 16.16
N ASN A 528 18.92 -6.12 16.50
CA ASN A 528 19.51 -4.88 16.03
C ASN A 528 20.78 -4.55 16.82
N THR A 529 21.74 -3.87 16.17
CA THR A 529 23.03 -3.49 16.73
C THR A 529 23.21 -1.98 16.76
N GLY A 530 24.25 -1.50 17.41
CA GLY A 530 24.61 -0.09 17.50
C GLY A 530 24.00 0.61 18.72
N PRO A 531 24.41 1.87 18.99
CA PRO A 531 24.02 2.59 20.19
C PRO A 531 22.53 2.92 20.27
N GLY A 532 21.82 3.02 19.13
CA GLY A 532 20.37 3.23 19.06
C GLY A 532 19.52 1.97 19.26
N ALA A 533 20.16 0.79 19.31
CA ALA A 533 19.46 -0.49 19.45
C ALA A 533 19.10 -0.87 20.90
N VAL A 534 19.50 -0.04 21.88
CA VAL A 534 19.19 -0.29 23.29
C VAL A 534 17.68 -0.14 23.54
N THR A 535 17.02 -1.24 23.92
CA THR A 535 15.55 -1.29 24.01
C THR A 535 14.96 -0.97 25.38
N SER A 536 15.79 -0.80 26.43
CA SER A 536 15.32 -0.54 27.81
C SER A 536 14.50 0.75 27.95
N GLY A 537 14.77 1.76 27.12
CA GLY A 537 14.06 3.04 27.07
C GLY A 537 12.85 3.08 26.12
N ARG A 538 12.52 2.00 25.40
CA ARG A 538 11.41 1.97 24.45
C ARG A 538 10.06 2.21 25.12
N VAL A 539 9.14 2.83 24.38
CA VAL A 539 7.74 2.98 24.80
C VAL A 539 7.11 1.62 25.15
N LYS A 540 6.19 1.63 26.13
CA LYS A 540 5.57 0.40 26.68
C LYS A 540 4.14 0.18 26.16
N TRP A 541 3.89 0.45 24.89
CA TRP A 541 2.59 0.18 24.28
C TRP A 541 2.41 -1.33 24.06
N SER A 542 1.17 -1.83 24.18
CA SER A 542 0.91 -3.25 24.04
C SER A 542 1.21 -3.82 22.64
N GLY A 543 1.24 -2.95 21.62
CA GLY A 543 1.61 -3.33 20.26
C GLY A 543 3.12 -3.27 19.97
N VAL A 544 3.97 -2.89 20.93
CA VAL A 544 5.42 -2.81 20.73
C VAL A 544 6.11 -4.05 21.30
N HIS A 545 6.88 -4.72 20.47
CA HIS A 545 7.62 -5.96 20.73
C HIS A 545 9.11 -5.71 20.57
N THR A 546 9.80 -5.35 21.63
CA THR A 546 11.22 -4.94 21.62
C THR A 546 12.22 -6.11 21.52
N SER A 547 11.74 -7.35 21.57
CA SER A 547 12.52 -8.57 21.44
C SER A 547 11.62 -9.64 20.81
N LEU A 548 11.53 -9.65 19.47
CA LEU A 548 10.80 -10.67 18.75
C LEU A 548 11.47 -12.03 18.92
N SER A 549 10.67 -13.10 18.90
CA SER A 549 11.20 -14.46 18.72
C SER A 549 11.75 -14.62 17.29
N THR A 550 12.70 -15.55 17.10
CA THR A 550 13.18 -15.93 15.75
C THR A 550 12.02 -16.34 14.83
N ALA A 551 11.02 -17.06 15.36
CA ALA A 551 9.84 -17.47 14.60
C ALA A 551 9.00 -16.27 14.14
N ASP A 552 8.82 -15.25 14.98
CA ASP A 552 8.08 -14.03 14.62
C ASP A 552 8.88 -13.17 13.64
N ALA A 553 10.18 -12.97 13.86
CA ALA A 553 11.07 -12.24 12.94
C ALA A 553 11.10 -12.89 11.56
N THR A 554 11.18 -14.23 11.49
CA THR A 554 11.16 -14.99 10.23
C THR A 554 9.95 -14.68 9.34
N ARG A 555 8.81 -14.32 9.92
CA ARG A 555 7.59 -13.92 9.15
C ARG A 555 7.79 -12.66 8.31
N PHE A 556 8.78 -11.81 8.64
CA PHE A 556 9.06 -10.55 7.99
C PHE A 556 10.27 -10.60 7.05
N THR A 557 10.82 -11.79 6.80
CA THR A 557 11.90 -12.02 5.84
C THR A 557 11.41 -11.96 4.40
N VAL A 558 12.32 -11.83 3.46
CA VAL A 558 12.03 -11.84 2.01
C VAL A 558 11.22 -13.07 1.61
N ARG A 559 11.62 -14.26 2.09
CA ARG A 559 10.91 -15.53 1.80
C ARG A 559 9.46 -15.51 2.21
N ASN A 560 9.18 -15.13 3.46
CA ASN A 560 7.87 -15.35 4.06
C ASN A 560 6.93 -14.14 3.91
N PHE A 561 7.47 -12.92 3.94
CA PHE A 561 6.65 -11.72 3.94
C PHE A 561 6.17 -11.33 2.54
N ILE A 562 7.06 -11.41 1.56
CA ILE A 562 6.76 -11.03 0.17
C ILE A 562 6.85 -12.21 -0.79
N LEU A 563 7.06 -13.45 -0.30
CA LEU A 563 7.32 -14.64 -1.10
C LEU A 563 8.47 -14.45 -2.11
N GLY A 564 9.53 -13.75 -1.70
CA GLY A 564 10.58 -13.28 -2.60
C GLY A 564 11.27 -14.39 -3.38
N ASP A 565 11.44 -15.58 -2.79
CA ASP A 565 12.06 -16.74 -3.46
C ASP A 565 11.30 -17.16 -4.72
N SER A 566 10.00 -16.83 -4.85
CA SER A 566 9.18 -17.18 -6.00
C SER A 566 9.32 -16.21 -7.19
N TRP A 567 9.87 -15.00 -6.98
CA TRP A 567 9.89 -13.98 -8.03
C TRP A 567 11.18 -13.14 -8.10
N LEU A 568 11.90 -12.90 -6.97
CA LEU A 568 13.12 -12.09 -6.97
C LEU A 568 14.27 -12.74 -7.75
N GLY A 569 14.34 -14.07 -7.76
CA GLY A 569 15.32 -14.78 -8.55
C GLY A 569 15.31 -14.42 -10.04
N ASN A 570 14.17 -13.99 -10.57
CA ASN A 570 14.00 -13.53 -11.95
C ASN A 570 14.48 -12.10 -12.18
N THR A 571 14.74 -11.34 -11.11
CA THR A 571 15.19 -9.95 -11.21
C THR A 571 16.72 -9.81 -11.19
N GLY A 572 17.47 -10.88 -10.83
CA GLY A 572 18.94 -10.93 -10.67
C GLY A 572 19.46 -10.01 -9.56
N VAL A 573 18.59 -9.41 -8.77
CA VAL A 573 19.00 -8.66 -7.57
C VAL A 573 19.35 -9.65 -6.47
N SER A 574 20.52 -9.48 -5.85
CA SER A 574 20.93 -10.31 -4.72
C SER A 574 20.09 -9.99 -3.48
N TYR A 575 19.69 -11.02 -2.73
CA TYR A 575 18.94 -10.87 -1.50
C TYR A 575 19.24 -11.98 -0.50
N THR A 576 19.02 -11.69 0.79
CA THR A 576 18.99 -12.68 1.85
C THR A 576 17.54 -13.17 2.01
N SER A 577 17.29 -14.44 1.78
CA SER A 577 15.95 -15.02 1.77
C SER A 577 15.34 -15.13 3.18
N GLY A 578 16.12 -15.59 4.15
CA GLY A 578 15.77 -15.74 5.57
C GLY A 578 16.35 -14.64 6.47
N LEU A 579 16.52 -14.95 7.75
CA LEU A 579 17.28 -14.15 8.71
C LEU A 579 18.77 -14.31 8.48
#